data_4bc6def82c17161f2b410b4a451f2e95
#
_entry.id   4bc6def82c17161f2b410b4a451f2e95
#
_cell.length_a   1.000
_cell.length_b   1.000
_cell.length_c   1.000
_cell.angle_alpha   90.00
_cell.angle_beta   90.00
_cell.angle_gamma   90.00
#
_symmetry.space_group_name_H-M   'P 1'
#
loop_
_entity.id
_entity.type
_entity.pdbx_description
1 polymer ?
#
loop_
_entity_poly.entity_id
_entity_poly.type
_entity_poly.pdbx_seq_one_letter_code
_entity_poly.pdbx_strand_id
1 'polypeptide(L)'
;MRSKFSAEVNEALKLPQIIVVGDQSSGKSSILQAISGIKLPRGVNTVTKCPVVMQMRKSTETRIQIKYRSEPFKDISDTESEIKEIQTTAFNNEITKDPITISIQSPESVTLTIIDLPGLVKADVRGQATDMIEKTHEIARDFMEQENSLIICVLPANQDICTTTTIKEATECNPDKSRIIGVLTKLDKLDEKEVTLIPEIIRNQKLPIEKGYYGLIVNDDILQLTNKDEIKKTEKKILKEKKLWSLEDIKRFGLSNFTDALVDELGWLIDKTLPILRENVDKLLAKTNGKLETFSKYHGSEEIQKKYMSEKIKEIENKTKYLLVNGKHEIQNYTKIKNYLEKKRILSSIHEHETFIYLWDTVFSNLFKEFFSIYQELFADYSGKYYSDQYLEDINKKNRTENIPVFISSTLFKKIVNEALLNFKKKVDECVNVCCHIISFIIEEILIMDIEDKLSPLKMDIQKISRRVLSEKKLEIEKYLTFLFQSEHTYFTQAIVIDAGVVPQLQPALVTGQNAPQSTENLQTRNGRILKDCLKNYLINAVRKLGDVIPSFIKQSLFIDFSKSLIEALETEILYSKMSLSYFSLTDQEKVEIERLRQTKLMLEEYSSKLNDYHC
;
A
#
# COMPACT_ATOMS: atom_id res chain seq x y z
N MET A 1 22.85 -20.74 5.95
CA MET A 1 21.39 -20.55 5.80
C MET A 1 20.98 -19.10 5.56
N ARG A 2 21.51 -18.11 6.33
CA ARG A 2 21.14 -16.67 6.17
C ARG A 2 21.28 -16.11 4.76
N SER A 3 22.18 -16.60 3.93
CA SER A 3 22.41 -16.09 2.56
C SER A 3 21.30 -16.40 1.55
N LYS A 4 20.31 -17.19 1.92
CA LYS A 4 19.19 -17.59 1.05
C LYS A 4 17.88 -16.82 1.29
N PHE A 5 17.80 -16.08 2.39
CA PHE A 5 16.61 -15.31 2.75
C PHE A 5 16.63 -13.89 2.18
N SER A 6 15.46 -13.32 1.98
CA SER A 6 15.34 -11.88 1.72
C SER A 6 15.84 -11.07 2.93
N ALA A 7 16.20 -9.82 2.72
CA ALA A 7 16.63 -8.93 3.81
C ALA A 7 15.58 -8.86 4.94
N GLU A 8 14.30 -8.82 4.59
CA GLU A 8 13.15 -8.78 5.53
C GLU A 8 13.09 -10.04 6.43
N VAL A 9 13.31 -11.22 5.85
CA VAL A 9 13.33 -12.48 6.61
C VAL A 9 14.58 -12.58 7.49
N ASN A 10 15.72 -12.14 6.98
CA ASN A 10 16.97 -12.12 7.75
C ASN A 10 16.89 -11.16 8.94
N GLU A 11 16.19 -10.04 8.80
CA GLU A 11 15.99 -9.08 9.88
C GLU A 11 15.05 -9.62 10.97
N ALA A 12 13.96 -10.28 10.59
CA ALA A 12 13.02 -10.88 11.52
C ALA A 12 13.58 -12.10 12.28
N LEU A 13 14.60 -12.76 11.72
CA LEU A 13 15.26 -13.94 12.30
C LEU A 13 16.64 -13.62 12.89
N LYS A 14 16.83 -12.44 13.46
CA LYS A 14 18.08 -12.08 14.15
C LYS A 14 18.28 -12.98 15.36
N LEU A 15 19.24 -13.91 15.23
CA LEU A 15 19.63 -14.81 16.32
C LEU A 15 20.44 -14.04 17.37
N PRO A 16 20.39 -14.48 18.66
CA PRO A 16 21.24 -13.95 19.70
C PRO A 16 22.71 -13.99 19.31
N GLN A 17 23.42 -12.92 19.62
CA GLN A 17 24.84 -12.74 19.28
C GLN A 17 25.60 -12.05 20.40
N ILE A 18 26.90 -12.28 20.46
CA ILE A 18 27.80 -11.60 21.39
C ILE A 18 28.60 -10.58 20.61
N ILE A 19 28.60 -9.35 21.09
CA ILE A 19 29.30 -8.22 20.46
C ILE A 19 30.45 -7.80 21.38
N VAL A 20 31.63 -7.64 20.81
CA VAL A 20 32.81 -7.20 21.57
C VAL A 20 33.14 -5.75 21.15
N VAL A 21 33.06 -4.87 22.11
CA VAL A 21 33.36 -3.44 21.95
C VAL A 21 34.47 -3.03 22.92
N GLY A 22 35.21 -2.02 22.56
CA GLY A 22 36.28 -1.49 23.39
C GLY A 22 37.10 -0.45 22.67
N ASP A 23 37.74 0.41 23.43
CA ASP A 23 38.67 1.40 22.90
C ASP A 23 39.79 0.72 22.10
N GLN A 24 40.41 1.48 21.22
CA GLN A 24 41.59 0.99 20.49
C GLN A 24 42.66 0.50 21.47
N SER A 25 43.29 -0.63 21.16
CA SER A 25 44.30 -1.29 22.01
C SER A 25 43.83 -1.73 23.42
N SER A 26 42.49 -1.84 23.63
CA SER A 26 41.93 -2.35 24.90
C SER A 26 42.17 -3.85 25.14
N GLY A 27 42.55 -4.61 24.11
CA GLY A 27 42.79 -6.06 24.20
C GLY A 27 41.66 -6.91 23.59
N LYS A 28 40.74 -6.37 22.82
CA LYS A 28 39.65 -7.10 22.15
C LYS A 28 40.12 -8.31 21.37
N SER A 29 41.00 -8.11 20.39
CA SER A 29 41.50 -9.18 19.53
C SER A 29 42.27 -10.26 20.32
N SER A 30 42.91 -9.88 21.45
CA SER A 30 43.58 -10.85 22.32
C SER A 30 42.60 -11.77 23.06
N ILE A 31 41.52 -11.21 23.62
CA ILE A 31 40.44 -12.00 24.26
C ILE A 31 39.80 -12.93 23.24
N LEU A 32 39.46 -12.38 22.05
CA LEU A 32 38.82 -13.16 20.99
C LEU A 32 39.71 -14.30 20.49
N GLN A 33 41.02 -14.06 20.37
CA GLN A 33 41.97 -15.12 20.04
C GLN A 33 42.01 -16.18 21.16
N ALA A 34 41.98 -15.77 22.42
CA ALA A 34 42.01 -16.73 23.54
C ALA A 34 40.73 -17.59 23.59
N ILE A 35 39.57 -17.04 23.23
CA ILE A 35 38.29 -17.78 23.20
C ILE A 35 38.18 -18.66 21.95
N SER A 36 38.58 -18.14 20.79
CA SER A 36 38.36 -18.79 19.49
C SER A 36 39.50 -19.75 19.09
N GLY A 37 40.69 -19.58 19.67
CA GLY A 37 41.88 -20.32 19.29
C GLY A 37 42.52 -19.93 17.97
N ILE A 38 41.98 -18.91 17.27
CA ILE A 38 42.49 -18.43 15.97
C ILE A 38 43.28 -17.13 16.13
N LYS A 39 44.31 -16.94 15.30
CA LYS A 39 45.06 -15.69 15.26
C LYS A 39 44.27 -14.60 14.58
N LEU A 40 44.12 -13.47 15.23
CA LEU A 40 43.49 -12.26 14.67
C LEU A 40 44.53 -11.17 14.46
N PRO A 41 44.34 -10.29 13.48
CA PRO A 41 45.24 -9.16 13.25
C PRO A 41 45.40 -8.31 14.51
N ARG A 42 46.64 -7.96 14.84
CA ARG A 42 47.01 -7.12 15.99
C ARG A 42 47.95 -6.01 15.55
N GLY A 43 47.91 -4.86 16.21
CA GLY A 43 48.76 -3.74 15.90
C GLY A 43 48.46 -2.48 16.71
N VAL A 44 49.26 -1.44 16.48
CA VAL A 44 49.19 -0.17 17.23
C VAL A 44 48.08 0.78 16.68
N ASN A 45 47.65 0.60 15.42
CA ASN A 45 46.60 1.42 14.78
C ASN A 45 45.28 0.64 14.67
N THR A 46 44.23 1.24 14.14
CA THR A 46 42.93 0.59 13.85
C THR A 46 43.17 -0.61 12.93
N VAL A 47 43.30 -1.77 13.49
CA VAL A 47 43.66 -3.02 12.79
C VAL A 47 42.40 -3.71 12.28
N THR A 48 41.32 -3.69 13.07
CA THR A 48 39.98 -4.18 12.67
C THR A 48 39.22 -3.05 12.03
N LYS A 49 39.05 -3.12 10.69
CA LYS A 49 38.42 -2.06 9.88
C LYS A 49 36.98 -2.38 9.47
N CYS A 50 36.51 -3.57 9.79
CA CYS A 50 35.14 -4.04 9.50
C CYS A 50 34.71 -4.98 10.64
N PRO A 51 33.40 -5.21 10.83
CA PRO A 51 32.93 -6.24 11.77
C PRO A 51 33.47 -7.63 11.37
N VAL A 52 34.03 -8.37 12.31
CA VAL A 52 34.46 -9.75 12.10
C VAL A 52 33.55 -10.70 12.86
N VAL A 53 32.70 -11.44 12.14
CA VAL A 53 31.74 -12.40 12.69
C VAL A 53 32.40 -13.77 12.81
N MET A 54 32.66 -14.23 14.00
CA MET A 54 33.21 -15.54 14.28
C MET A 54 32.09 -16.50 14.69
N GLN A 55 31.84 -17.50 13.85
CA GLN A 55 30.85 -18.56 14.10
C GLN A 55 31.58 -19.82 14.52
N MET A 56 31.63 -20.05 15.82
CA MET A 56 32.30 -21.23 16.41
C MET A 56 31.30 -22.36 16.62
N ARG A 57 31.70 -23.59 16.31
CA ARG A 57 30.87 -24.79 16.51
C ARG A 57 31.70 -25.95 16.93
N LYS A 58 31.20 -26.73 17.88
CA LYS A 58 31.80 -28.00 18.24
C LYS A 58 31.64 -28.99 17.09
N SER A 59 32.74 -29.65 16.69
CA SER A 59 32.79 -30.63 15.61
C SER A 59 33.86 -31.66 15.88
N THR A 60 33.76 -32.83 15.29
CA THR A 60 34.79 -33.87 15.36
C THR A 60 36.07 -33.53 14.58
N GLU A 61 35.94 -32.65 13.60
CA GLU A 61 37.03 -32.22 12.71
C GLU A 61 37.32 -30.73 12.90
N THR A 62 38.59 -30.35 12.77
CA THR A 62 39.00 -28.94 12.77
C THR A 62 38.97 -28.40 11.37
N ARG A 63 38.11 -27.36 11.16
CA ARG A 63 37.97 -26.68 9.88
C ARG A 63 37.80 -25.19 10.11
N ILE A 64 38.53 -24.37 9.37
CA ILE A 64 38.39 -22.91 9.40
C ILE A 64 38.08 -22.41 8.00
N GLN A 65 37.03 -21.65 7.88
CA GLN A 65 36.56 -21.08 6.60
C GLN A 65 36.30 -19.58 6.76
N ILE A 66 36.57 -18.83 5.71
CA ILE A 66 36.30 -17.38 5.65
C ILE A 66 35.38 -17.04 4.49
N LYS A 67 34.59 -16.00 4.69
CA LYS A 67 33.69 -15.46 3.70
C LYS A 67 33.55 -13.95 3.89
N TYR A 68 33.41 -13.20 2.79
CA TYR A 68 33.07 -11.78 2.81
C TYR A 68 32.08 -11.46 1.69
N ARG A 69 31.21 -10.51 1.93
CA ARG A 69 30.13 -10.14 1.00
C ARG A 69 29.33 -11.36 0.50
N SER A 70 29.12 -11.47 -0.81
CA SER A 70 28.39 -12.57 -1.45
C SER A 70 29.26 -13.76 -1.85
N GLU A 71 30.57 -13.71 -1.53
CA GLU A 71 31.50 -14.79 -1.86
C GLU A 71 31.17 -16.08 -1.09
N PRO A 72 31.43 -17.27 -1.66
CA PRO A 72 31.28 -18.53 -0.94
C PRO A 72 32.32 -18.67 0.18
N PHE A 73 32.07 -19.57 1.14
CA PHE A 73 33.07 -19.92 2.15
C PHE A 73 34.29 -20.59 1.50
N LYS A 74 35.48 -20.08 1.83
CA LYS A 74 36.79 -20.59 1.42
C LYS A 74 37.52 -21.18 2.63
N ASP A 75 38.07 -22.37 2.51
CA ASP A 75 38.94 -22.98 3.54
C ASP A 75 40.25 -22.19 3.65
N ILE A 76 40.70 -21.93 4.87
CA ILE A 76 41.90 -21.15 5.16
C ILE A 76 42.75 -21.82 6.25
N SER A 77 44.06 -21.60 6.18
CA SER A 77 45.04 -22.08 7.18
C SER A 77 45.55 -20.94 8.07
N ASP A 78 45.65 -19.71 7.53
CA ASP A 78 46.10 -18.53 8.26
C ASP A 78 45.06 -17.42 8.21
N THR A 79 44.33 -17.30 9.31
CA THR A 79 43.24 -16.35 9.44
C THR A 79 43.73 -14.89 9.46
N GLU A 80 44.87 -14.62 10.06
CA GLU A 80 45.42 -13.27 10.19
C GLU A 80 45.78 -12.68 8.83
N SER A 81 46.51 -13.46 8.03
CA SER A 81 46.93 -13.05 6.68
C SER A 81 45.72 -12.84 5.75
N GLU A 82 44.76 -13.76 5.78
CA GLU A 82 43.57 -13.68 4.95
C GLU A 82 42.67 -12.46 5.28
N ILE A 83 42.49 -12.16 6.59
CA ILE A 83 41.74 -10.96 7.01
C ILE A 83 42.44 -9.69 6.50
N LYS A 84 43.75 -9.59 6.63
CA LYS A 84 44.53 -8.43 6.15
C LYS A 84 44.45 -8.28 4.64
N GLU A 85 44.50 -9.38 3.90
CA GLU A 85 44.37 -9.39 2.45
C GLU A 85 42.98 -8.87 2.02
N ILE A 86 41.89 -9.38 2.62
CA ILE A 86 40.53 -8.93 2.35
C ILE A 86 40.37 -7.44 2.68
N GLN A 87 40.88 -6.98 3.82
CA GLN A 87 40.82 -5.57 4.19
C GLN A 87 41.56 -4.68 3.20
N THR A 88 42.64 -5.14 2.62
CA THR A 88 43.44 -4.39 1.66
C THR A 88 42.86 -4.43 0.27
N THR A 89 42.47 -5.60 -0.21
CA THR A 89 42.03 -5.81 -1.60
C THR A 89 40.55 -5.50 -1.83
N ALA A 90 39.67 -5.97 -0.93
CA ALA A 90 38.22 -5.82 -1.08
C ALA A 90 37.67 -4.54 -0.46
N PHE A 91 38.32 -4.00 0.57
CA PHE A 91 37.86 -2.81 1.31
C PHE A 91 38.79 -1.61 1.21
N ASN A 92 39.84 -1.69 0.38
CA ASN A 92 40.82 -0.59 0.17
C ASN A 92 41.38 0.01 1.47
N ASN A 93 41.45 -0.79 2.52
CA ASN A 93 41.79 -0.33 3.86
C ASN A 93 40.86 0.72 4.47
N GLU A 94 39.65 0.89 3.97
CA GLU A 94 38.62 1.77 4.53
C GLU A 94 37.81 1.06 5.61
N ILE A 95 37.18 1.86 6.50
CA ILE A 95 36.22 1.34 7.48
C ILE A 95 34.89 1.09 6.78
N THR A 96 34.36 -0.14 6.92
CA THR A 96 33.12 -0.57 6.27
C THR A 96 32.21 -1.32 7.24
N LYS A 97 30.90 -1.25 6.99
CA LYS A 97 29.88 -2.06 7.69
C LYS A 97 29.80 -3.50 7.17
N ASP A 98 30.40 -3.81 6.00
CA ASP A 98 30.40 -5.15 5.42
C ASP A 98 31.20 -6.12 6.31
N PRO A 99 30.60 -7.19 6.85
CA PRO A 99 31.30 -8.08 7.76
C PRO A 99 32.16 -9.12 7.02
N ILE A 100 33.28 -9.46 7.63
CA ILE A 100 34.01 -10.70 7.33
C ILE A 100 33.45 -11.80 8.23
N THR A 101 33.04 -12.93 7.69
CA THR A 101 32.52 -14.06 8.45
C THR A 101 33.52 -15.20 8.46
N ILE A 102 33.92 -15.67 9.65
CA ILE A 102 34.80 -16.79 9.86
C ILE A 102 34.00 -17.93 10.52
N SER A 103 33.98 -19.09 9.89
CA SER A 103 33.40 -20.31 10.46
C SER A 103 34.50 -21.18 11.03
N ILE A 104 34.45 -21.48 12.34
CA ILE A 104 35.41 -22.25 13.08
C ILE A 104 34.72 -23.50 13.60
N GLN A 105 35.20 -24.66 13.18
CA GLN A 105 34.74 -25.95 13.63
C GLN A 105 35.92 -26.65 14.32
N SER A 106 35.75 -27.12 15.55
CA SER A 106 36.81 -27.82 16.30
C SER A 106 36.19 -28.62 17.44
N PRO A 107 36.82 -29.72 17.87
CA PRO A 107 36.38 -30.48 19.05
C PRO A 107 36.38 -29.66 20.34
N GLU A 108 37.27 -28.68 20.42
CA GLU A 108 37.45 -27.82 21.60
C GLU A 108 36.63 -26.51 21.53
N SER A 109 36.03 -26.20 20.37
CA SER A 109 35.23 -24.98 20.18
C SER A 109 33.96 -25.03 21.00
N VAL A 110 33.62 -23.89 21.58
CA VAL A 110 32.31 -23.62 22.18
C VAL A 110 31.37 -23.18 21.08
N THR A 111 30.09 -23.57 21.13
CA THR A 111 29.12 -23.14 20.15
C THR A 111 28.64 -21.70 20.45
N LEU A 112 29.30 -20.73 19.84
CA LEU A 112 29.07 -19.30 20.04
C LEU A 112 29.18 -18.54 18.71
N THR A 113 28.44 -17.44 18.59
CA THR A 113 28.69 -16.43 17.54
C THR A 113 29.15 -15.14 18.23
N ILE A 114 30.38 -14.72 17.95
CA ILE A 114 30.97 -13.50 18.50
C ILE A 114 31.31 -12.55 17.35
N ILE A 115 31.04 -11.28 17.56
CA ILE A 115 31.30 -10.21 16.58
C ILE A 115 32.35 -9.27 17.17
N ASP A 116 33.52 -9.21 16.53
CA ASP A 116 34.55 -8.20 16.82
C ASP A 116 34.23 -6.93 16.04
N LEU A 117 34.07 -5.83 16.75
CA LEU A 117 33.83 -4.53 16.13
C LEU A 117 35.11 -3.71 16.03
N PRO A 118 35.23 -2.79 15.05
CA PRO A 118 36.31 -1.83 15.01
C PRO A 118 36.49 -1.13 16.35
N GLY A 119 37.75 -0.92 16.78
CA GLY A 119 38.03 -0.24 18.03
C GLY A 119 37.51 1.19 18.03
N LEU A 120 36.86 1.60 19.12
CA LEU A 120 36.42 2.95 19.29
C LEU A 120 37.64 3.88 19.34
N VAL A 121 37.64 4.88 18.46
CA VAL A 121 38.75 5.84 18.30
C VAL A 121 38.41 7.11 19.07
N LYS A 122 39.35 7.59 19.92
CA LYS A 122 39.19 8.88 20.62
C LYS A 122 39.59 10.04 19.72
N ALA A 123 38.91 11.16 19.88
CA ALA A 123 39.05 12.35 19.04
C ALA A 123 40.46 13.00 18.98
N ASP A 124 41.36 12.60 19.86
CA ASP A 124 42.66 13.29 20.07
C ASP A 124 43.88 12.68 19.33
N VAL A 125 43.67 11.72 18.42
CA VAL A 125 44.79 11.15 17.66
C VAL A 125 45.09 12.02 16.43
N ARG A 126 46.10 12.84 16.48
CA ARG A 126 46.56 13.67 15.33
C ARG A 126 46.82 12.78 14.11
N GLY A 127 46.10 13.03 13.03
CA GLY A 127 46.26 12.38 11.72
C GLY A 127 45.21 11.35 11.33
N GLN A 128 44.17 11.08 12.15
CA GLN A 128 43.01 10.31 11.73
C GLN A 128 41.88 11.23 11.24
N ALA A 129 41.29 10.91 10.10
CA ALA A 129 40.21 11.70 9.54
C ALA A 129 38.96 11.63 10.47
N THR A 130 38.31 12.75 10.69
CA THR A 130 37.08 12.88 11.51
C THR A 130 36.01 11.88 11.08
N ASP A 131 35.93 11.56 9.79
CA ASP A 131 35.05 10.56 9.19
C ASP A 131 35.30 9.12 9.69
N MET A 132 36.54 8.79 10.07
CA MET A 132 36.88 7.46 10.63
C MET A 132 36.30 7.29 12.03
N ILE A 133 36.31 8.33 12.84
CA ILE A 133 35.78 8.31 14.20
C ILE A 133 34.26 8.10 14.14
N GLU A 134 33.57 8.93 13.38
CA GLU A 134 32.11 8.82 13.24
C GLU A 134 31.67 7.44 12.73
N LYS A 135 32.34 6.91 11.70
CA LYS A 135 32.04 5.58 11.15
C LYS A 135 32.24 4.44 12.16
N THR A 136 33.32 4.48 12.97
CA THR A 136 33.54 3.42 13.99
C THR A 136 32.47 3.45 15.07
N HIS A 137 32.07 4.63 15.52
CA HIS A 137 31.03 4.80 16.52
C HIS A 137 29.65 4.41 15.97
N GLU A 138 29.33 4.81 14.74
CA GLU A 138 28.08 4.43 14.06
C GLU A 138 27.97 2.89 13.93
N ILE A 139 29.02 2.23 13.45
CA ILE A 139 29.04 0.76 13.34
C ILE A 139 28.83 0.11 14.71
N ALA A 140 29.52 0.59 15.74
CA ALA A 140 29.38 0.03 17.07
C ALA A 140 27.95 0.20 17.62
N ARG A 141 27.32 1.36 17.45
CA ARG A 141 25.95 1.64 17.87
C ARG A 141 24.94 0.75 17.14
N ASP A 142 25.03 0.63 15.81
CA ASP A 142 24.14 -0.23 15.00
C ASP A 142 24.07 -1.67 15.52
N PHE A 143 25.18 -2.18 16.08
CA PHE A 143 25.20 -3.52 16.68
C PHE A 143 24.75 -3.53 18.14
N MET A 144 25.14 -2.54 18.95
CA MET A 144 24.78 -2.48 20.37
C MET A 144 23.30 -2.20 20.62
N GLU A 145 22.63 -1.46 19.74
CA GLU A 145 21.19 -1.18 19.82
C GLU A 145 20.31 -2.41 19.56
N GLN A 146 20.88 -3.48 18.98
CA GLN A 146 20.10 -4.70 18.72
C GLN A 146 19.75 -5.40 20.04
N GLU A 147 18.47 -5.58 20.33
CA GLU A 147 17.97 -6.16 21.59
C GLU A 147 18.43 -7.61 21.83
N ASN A 148 18.74 -8.35 20.76
CA ASN A 148 19.23 -9.73 20.80
C ASN A 148 20.76 -9.83 20.89
N SER A 149 21.47 -8.77 21.28
CA SER A 149 22.92 -8.75 21.43
C SER A 149 23.35 -8.67 22.90
N LEU A 150 24.31 -9.49 23.27
CA LEU A 150 25.08 -9.39 24.53
C LEU A 150 26.34 -8.57 24.27
N ILE A 151 26.55 -7.51 25.03
CA ILE A 151 27.61 -6.53 24.80
C ILE A 151 28.76 -6.79 25.77
N ILE A 152 29.93 -7.16 25.27
CA ILE A 152 31.16 -7.29 26.03
C ILE A 152 31.96 -6.00 25.92
N CYS A 153 32.05 -5.25 27.00
CA CYS A 153 32.86 -4.04 27.10
C CYS A 153 34.27 -4.36 27.56
N VAL A 154 35.24 -4.27 26.66
CA VAL A 154 36.65 -4.57 26.96
C VAL A 154 37.35 -3.31 27.44
N LEU A 155 37.79 -3.35 28.72
CA LEU A 155 38.32 -2.21 29.46
C LEU A 155 39.76 -2.53 29.94
N PRO A 156 40.77 -1.74 29.53
CA PRO A 156 42.13 -1.96 30.04
C PRO A 156 42.20 -1.49 31.50
N ALA A 157 42.59 -2.41 32.40
CA ALA A 157 42.63 -2.16 33.85
C ALA A 157 43.64 -1.11 34.30
N ASN A 158 44.65 -0.84 33.46
CA ASN A 158 45.66 0.20 33.67
C ASN A 158 45.21 1.61 33.21
N GLN A 159 43.93 1.82 33.02
CA GLN A 159 43.33 3.12 32.69
C GLN A 159 42.10 3.36 33.58
N ASP A 160 41.77 4.62 33.83
CA ASP A 160 40.57 4.92 34.61
C ASP A 160 39.31 4.51 33.81
N ILE A 161 38.60 3.54 34.35
CA ILE A 161 37.39 2.94 33.72
C ILE A 161 36.28 3.97 33.57
N CYS A 162 36.21 4.98 34.44
CA CYS A 162 35.20 6.04 34.35
C CYS A 162 35.39 6.95 33.14
N THR A 163 36.61 6.99 32.57
CA THR A 163 36.95 7.82 31.41
C THR A 163 36.87 7.07 30.07
N THR A 164 36.51 5.77 30.09
CA THR A 164 36.43 4.96 28.87
C THR A 164 35.17 5.28 28.07
N THR A 165 35.36 5.52 26.77
CA THR A 165 34.23 5.79 25.84
C THR A 165 33.33 4.58 25.71
N THR A 166 33.92 3.38 25.77
CA THR A 166 33.22 2.10 25.58
C THR A 166 32.04 1.89 26.51
N ILE A 167 32.24 2.06 27.83
CA ILE A 167 31.16 1.79 28.81
C ILE A 167 30.05 2.84 28.72
N LYS A 168 30.44 4.07 28.38
CA LYS A 168 29.49 5.18 28.18
C LYS A 168 28.57 4.90 27.00
N GLU A 169 29.11 4.58 25.84
CA GLU A 169 28.30 4.27 24.65
C GLU A 169 27.46 3.01 24.84
N ALA A 170 28.02 1.96 25.42
CA ALA A 170 27.26 0.76 25.72
C ALA A 170 26.07 1.03 26.65
N THR A 171 26.24 1.97 27.62
CA THR A 171 25.14 2.39 28.49
C THR A 171 24.13 3.28 27.80
N GLU A 172 24.55 4.12 26.87
CA GLU A 172 23.64 4.93 26.03
C GLU A 172 22.76 4.03 25.14
N CYS A 173 23.36 3.00 24.51
CA CYS A 173 22.64 2.03 23.69
C CYS A 173 21.80 1.02 24.50
N ASN A 174 22.14 0.76 25.76
CA ASN A 174 21.42 -0.12 26.67
C ASN A 174 21.28 0.52 28.06
N PRO A 175 20.32 1.43 28.24
CA PRO A 175 20.16 2.23 29.48
C PRO A 175 19.90 1.40 30.74
N ASP A 176 19.24 0.25 30.64
CA ASP A 176 19.00 -0.70 31.73
C ASP A 176 20.22 -1.54 32.09
N LYS A 177 21.25 -1.49 31.26
CA LYS A 177 22.51 -2.22 31.41
C LYS A 177 22.39 -3.75 31.52
N SER A 178 21.23 -4.28 31.14
CA SER A 178 20.88 -5.72 31.29
C SER A 178 21.69 -6.64 30.41
N ARG A 179 22.24 -6.12 29.30
CA ARG A 179 22.97 -6.85 28.27
C ARG A 179 24.49 -6.56 28.28
N ILE A 180 24.99 -5.85 29.28
CA ILE A 180 26.40 -5.42 29.34
C ILE A 180 27.19 -6.29 30.30
N ILE A 181 28.34 -6.83 29.82
CA ILE A 181 29.35 -7.48 30.59
C ILE A 181 30.64 -6.65 30.50
N GLY A 182 31.25 -6.32 31.63
CA GLY A 182 32.54 -5.67 31.67
C GLY A 182 33.70 -6.70 31.72
N VAL A 183 34.74 -6.46 30.92
CA VAL A 183 35.94 -7.30 30.94
C VAL A 183 37.17 -6.44 31.14
N LEU A 184 37.84 -6.66 32.28
CA LEU A 184 39.11 -6.02 32.61
C LEU A 184 40.27 -6.79 32.00
N THR A 185 41.08 -6.12 31.19
CA THR A 185 42.30 -6.68 30.57
C THR A 185 43.55 -6.06 31.15
N LYS A 186 44.70 -6.59 30.79
CA LYS A 186 46.04 -6.11 31.18
C LYS A 186 46.28 -6.07 32.68
N LEU A 187 45.68 -7.01 33.43
CA LEU A 187 45.86 -7.14 34.86
C LEU A 187 47.31 -7.46 35.25
N ASP A 188 48.05 -8.09 34.35
CA ASP A 188 49.50 -8.36 34.46
C ASP A 188 50.34 -7.07 34.46
N LYS A 189 49.85 -5.97 33.90
CA LYS A 189 50.57 -4.69 33.76
C LYS A 189 50.28 -3.66 34.85
N LEU A 190 49.43 -4.01 35.83
CA LEU A 190 49.03 -3.10 36.91
C LEU A 190 50.19 -2.80 37.88
N ASP A 191 50.26 -1.56 38.34
CA ASP A 191 51.09 -1.14 39.46
C ASP A 191 50.38 -1.40 40.82
N GLU A 192 51.08 -1.19 41.95
CA GLU A 192 50.52 -1.45 43.29
C GLU A 192 49.34 -0.58 43.65
N LYS A 193 49.22 0.62 43.09
CA LYS A 193 48.09 1.55 43.35
C LYS A 193 46.87 1.12 42.54
N GLU A 194 47.04 0.78 41.26
CA GLU A 194 45.98 0.33 40.39
C GLU A 194 45.33 -0.96 40.86
N VAL A 195 46.12 -1.90 41.37
CA VAL A 195 45.65 -3.18 41.91
C VAL A 195 44.60 -2.98 43.02
N THR A 196 44.74 -1.95 43.85
CA THR A 196 43.81 -1.69 44.97
C THR A 196 42.37 -1.32 44.52
N LEU A 197 42.20 -0.84 43.28
CA LEU A 197 40.91 -0.46 42.72
C LEU A 197 40.16 -1.63 42.08
N ILE A 198 40.86 -2.70 41.71
CA ILE A 198 40.27 -3.81 40.96
C ILE A 198 39.17 -4.55 41.75
N PRO A 199 39.30 -4.82 43.04
CA PRO A 199 38.25 -5.50 43.82
C PRO A 199 36.93 -4.74 43.84
N GLU A 200 36.95 -3.40 43.94
CA GLU A 200 35.72 -2.56 43.91
C GLU A 200 35.00 -2.68 42.58
N ILE A 201 35.74 -2.78 41.46
CA ILE A 201 35.17 -2.89 40.12
C ILE A 201 34.63 -4.32 39.92
N ILE A 202 35.40 -5.34 40.27
CA ILE A 202 34.98 -6.76 40.15
C ILE A 202 33.73 -7.03 40.98
N ARG A 203 33.62 -6.41 42.18
CA ARG A 203 32.43 -6.47 43.05
C ARG A 203 31.28 -5.59 42.56
N ASN A 204 31.44 -4.95 41.41
CA ASN A 204 30.40 -4.13 40.76
C ASN A 204 29.97 -2.88 41.57
N GLN A 205 30.89 -2.33 42.40
CA GLN A 205 30.63 -1.21 43.29
C GLN A 205 30.90 0.14 42.65
N LYS A 206 31.86 0.26 41.74
CA LYS A 206 32.30 1.53 41.17
C LYS A 206 31.49 1.98 39.95
N LEU A 207 31.13 1.08 39.06
CA LEU A 207 30.26 1.32 37.86
C LEU A 207 29.30 0.15 37.71
N PRO A 208 28.16 0.12 38.41
CA PRO A 208 27.31 -1.04 38.43
C PRO A 208 26.67 -1.32 37.08
N ILE A 209 26.83 -2.56 36.61
CA ILE A 209 26.18 -3.14 35.43
C ILE A 209 25.55 -4.47 35.83
N GLU A 210 24.46 -4.89 35.20
CA GLU A 210 23.71 -6.07 35.70
C GLU A 210 24.52 -7.37 35.70
N LYS A 211 25.30 -7.63 34.64
CA LYS A 211 26.08 -8.86 34.52
C LYS A 211 27.44 -8.79 35.24
N GLY A 212 27.85 -7.61 35.70
CA GLY A 212 29.09 -7.39 36.43
C GLY A 212 30.36 -7.50 35.57
N TYR A 213 31.51 -7.60 36.26
CA TYR A 213 32.83 -7.55 35.64
C TYR A 213 33.59 -8.86 35.80
N TYR A 214 34.43 -9.16 34.79
CA TYR A 214 35.37 -10.28 34.78
C TYR A 214 36.77 -9.74 34.56
N GLY A 215 37.77 -10.33 35.25
CA GLY A 215 39.18 -9.99 35.09
C GLY A 215 39.91 -11.06 34.29
N LEU A 216 40.52 -10.68 33.19
CA LEU A 216 41.26 -11.59 32.31
C LEU A 216 42.73 -11.20 32.18
N ILE A 217 43.60 -12.20 32.16
CA ILE A 217 45.00 -12.05 31.81
C ILE A 217 45.20 -12.70 30.45
N VAL A 218 45.45 -11.87 29.43
CA VAL A 218 45.69 -12.34 28.06
C VAL A 218 46.95 -11.68 27.55
N ASN A 219 48.09 -12.29 27.82
CA ASN A 219 49.39 -11.89 27.30
C ASN A 219 49.91 -12.92 26.30
N ASP A 220 51.08 -12.67 25.71
CA ASP A 220 51.62 -13.52 24.66
C ASP A 220 52.01 -14.93 25.22
N ASP A 221 52.39 -15.04 26.50
CA ASP A 221 52.67 -16.32 27.11
C ASP A 221 51.42 -17.19 27.18
N ILE A 222 50.30 -16.66 27.63
CA ILE A 222 49.01 -17.38 27.71
C ILE A 222 48.48 -17.73 26.32
N LEU A 223 48.65 -16.86 25.33
CA LEU A 223 48.18 -17.09 23.96
C LEU A 223 48.97 -18.15 23.18
N GLN A 224 50.15 -18.53 23.67
CA GLN A 224 50.93 -19.65 23.12
C GLN A 224 50.53 -21.00 23.72
N LEU A 225 49.83 -21.00 24.87
CA LEU A 225 49.37 -22.23 25.52
C LEU A 225 48.10 -22.74 24.80
N THR A 226 48.08 -24.05 24.53
CA THR A 226 46.92 -24.73 23.94
C THR A 226 46.12 -25.52 24.98
N ASN A 227 46.73 -25.82 26.13
CA ASN A 227 46.11 -26.61 27.19
C ASN A 227 45.39 -25.72 28.20
N LYS A 228 44.08 -25.91 28.37
CA LYS A 228 43.24 -25.15 29.32
C LYS A 228 43.72 -25.20 30.76
N ASP A 229 44.27 -26.34 31.20
CA ASP A 229 44.79 -26.49 32.57
C ASP A 229 46.09 -25.71 32.79
N GLU A 230 46.94 -25.60 31.77
CA GLU A 230 48.14 -24.79 31.80
C GLU A 230 47.81 -23.30 31.82
N ILE A 231 46.85 -22.87 30.98
CA ILE A 231 46.32 -21.49 30.99
C ILE A 231 45.85 -21.15 32.41
N LYS A 232 44.98 -21.98 33.00
CA LYS A 232 44.42 -21.77 34.34
C LYS A 232 45.48 -21.70 35.43
N LYS A 233 46.54 -22.54 35.35
CA LYS A 233 47.66 -22.49 36.28
C LYS A 233 48.49 -21.21 36.16
N THR A 234 48.73 -20.76 34.93
CA THR A 234 49.49 -19.54 34.64
C THR A 234 48.72 -18.29 35.08
N GLU A 235 47.44 -18.20 34.77
CA GLU A 235 46.57 -17.12 35.25
C GLU A 235 46.56 -17.06 36.78
N LYS A 236 46.37 -18.18 37.43
CA LYS A 236 46.38 -18.27 38.90
C LYS A 236 47.69 -17.80 39.51
N LYS A 237 48.81 -18.11 38.89
CA LYS A 237 50.16 -17.68 39.35
C LYS A 237 50.26 -16.15 39.27
N ILE A 238 49.90 -15.52 38.13
CA ILE A 238 49.97 -14.06 37.92
C ILE A 238 49.01 -13.35 38.87
N LEU A 239 47.76 -13.85 39.03
CA LEU A 239 46.79 -13.25 39.95
C LEU A 239 47.26 -13.26 41.40
N LYS A 240 47.99 -14.32 41.83
CA LYS A 240 48.59 -14.38 43.16
C LYS A 240 49.74 -13.38 43.30
N GLU A 241 50.63 -13.31 42.33
CA GLU A 241 51.76 -12.37 42.31
C GLU A 241 51.27 -10.92 42.40
N LYS A 242 50.13 -10.59 41.70
CA LYS A 242 49.49 -9.29 41.73
C LYS A 242 48.55 -9.06 42.94
N LYS A 243 48.49 -9.99 43.90
CA LYS A 243 47.64 -9.92 45.10
C LYS A 243 46.12 -9.76 44.77
N LEU A 244 45.70 -10.17 43.56
CA LEU A 244 44.29 -10.09 43.11
C LEU A 244 43.50 -11.37 43.41
N TRP A 245 44.19 -12.40 43.96
CA TRP A 245 43.58 -13.67 44.27
C TRP A 245 42.85 -13.63 45.61
N SER A 246 41.52 -13.40 45.59
CA SER A 246 40.64 -13.54 46.75
C SER A 246 39.71 -14.73 46.53
N LEU A 247 39.44 -15.50 47.59
CA LEU A 247 38.53 -16.65 47.50
C LEU A 247 37.08 -16.23 47.12
N GLU A 248 36.66 -15.06 47.55
CA GLU A 248 35.30 -14.55 47.25
C GLU A 248 35.15 -14.14 45.78
N ASP A 249 36.19 -13.58 45.18
CA ASP A 249 36.14 -13.01 43.83
C ASP A 249 36.65 -13.96 42.75
N ILE A 250 37.14 -15.18 43.14
CA ILE A 250 37.86 -16.08 42.23
C ILE A 250 37.06 -16.50 40.98
N LYS A 251 35.74 -16.61 41.10
CA LYS A 251 34.85 -16.97 39.99
C LYS A 251 34.75 -15.87 38.93
N ARG A 252 35.18 -14.67 39.25
CA ARG A 252 35.18 -13.52 38.32
C ARG A 252 36.52 -13.34 37.60
N PHE A 253 37.47 -14.21 37.83
CA PHE A 253 38.78 -14.15 37.17
C PHE A 253 39.06 -15.40 36.33
N GLY A 254 39.78 -15.19 35.22
CA GLY A 254 40.28 -16.20 34.33
C GLY A 254 39.39 -16.52 33.13
N LEU A 255 40.06 -16.94 32.06
CA LEU A 255 39.46 -17.19 30.75
C LEU A 255 38.38 -18.28 30.80
N SER A 256 38.62 -19.37 31.55
CA SER A 256 37.64 -20.47 31.66
C SER A 256 36.33 -19.99 32.29
N ASN A 257 36.41 -19.31 33.44
CA ASN A 257 35.23 -18.82 34.15
C ASN A 257 34.43 -17.80 33.32
N PHE A 258 35.14 -16.95 32.58
CA PHE A 258 34.52 -16.01 31.69
C PHE A 258 33.82 -16.70 30.50
N THR A 259 34.44 -17.69 29.88
CA THR A 259 33.86 -18.44 28.76
C THR A 259 32.59 -19.19 29.21
N ASP A 260 32.65 -19.84 30.40
CA ASP A 260 31.48 -20.52 30.96
C ASP A 260 30.32 -19.53 31.21
N ALA A 261 30.63 -18.37 31.80
CA ALA A 261 29.65 -17.31 32.00
C ALA A 261 29.05 -16.76 30.67
N LEU A 262 29.87 -16.67 29.64
CA LEU A 262 29.37 -16.26 28.31
C LEU A 262 28.36 -17.27 27.73
N VAL A 263 28.60 -18.56 27.93
CA VAL A 263 27.68 -19.62 27.50
C VAL A 263 26.37 -19.53 28.26
N ASP A 264 26.43 -19.35 29.59
CA ASP A 264 25.24 -19.23 30.44
C ASP A 264 24.42 -17.98 30.07
N GLU A 265 25.08 -16.83 29.88
CA GLU A 265 24.41 -15.57 29.49
C GLU A 265 23.84 -15.61 28.08
N LEU A 266 24.51 -16.28 27.14
CA LEU A 266 23.97 -16.52 25.81
C LEU A 266 22.77 -17.46 25.88
N GLY A 267 22.81 -18.51 26.71
CA GLY A 267 21.67 -19.39 26.97
C GLY A 267 20.47 -18.61 27.47
N TRP A 268 20.66 -17.76 28.48
CA TRP A 268 19.61 -16.88 29.00
C TRP A 268 19.04 -15.93 27.89
N LEU A 269 19.90 -15.35 27.06
CA LEU A 269 19.49 -14.48 25.98
C LEU A 269 18.70 -15.23 24.90
N ILE A 270 19.11 -16.49 24.61
CA ILE A 270 18.38 -17.38 23.71
C ILE A 270 16.97 -17.63 24.25
N ASP A 271 16.87 -18.04 25.53
CA ASP A 271 15.56 -18.34 26.16
C ASP A 271 14.64 -17.12 26.16
N LYS A 272 15.18 -15.93 26.37
CA LYS A 272 14.42 -14.66 26.31
C LYS A 272 13.96 -14.33 24.88
N THR A 273 14.77 -14.60 23.87
CA THR A 273 14.48 -14.23 22.48
C THR A 273 13.69 -15.29 21.70
N LEU A 274 13.73 -16.55 22.14
CA LEU A 274 13.03 -17.66 21.49
C LEU A 274 11.53 -17.41 21.26
N PRO A 275 10.75 -16.92 22.25
CA PRO A 275 9.33 -16.62 22.04
C PRO A 275 9.10 -15.58 20.96
N ILE A 276 9.92 -14.53 20.93
CA ILE A 276 9.86 -13.46 19.93
C ILE A 276 10.18 -14.00 18.55
N LEU A 277 11.20 -14.86 18.44
CA LEU A 277 11.56 -15.49 17.17
C LEU A 277 10.45 -16.40 16.64
N ARG A 278 9.76 -17.16 17.52
CA ARG A 278 8.61 -17.98 17.15
C ARG A 278 7.48 -17.12 16.59
N GLU A 279 7.11 -16.08 17.31
CA GLU A 279 6.07 -15.15 16.86
C GLU A 279 6.41 -14.51 15.50
N ASN A 280 7.67 -14.14 15.29
CA ASN A 280 8.12 -13.58 14.01
C ASN A 280 8.07 -14.61 12.88
N VAL A 281 8.47 -15.85 13.13
CA VAL A 281 8.35 -16.96 12.16
C VAL A 281 6.89 -17.20 11.80
N ASP A 282 6.01 -17.27 12.79
CA ASP A 282 4.58 -17.48 12.56
C ASP A 282 3.94 -16.33 11.75
N LYS A 283 4.30 -15.08 12.07
CA LYS A 283 3.88 -13.91 11.29
C LYS A 283 4.36 -13.97 9.84
N LEU A 284 5.63 -14.35 9.64
CA LEU A 284 6.19 -14.50 8.29
C LEU A 284 5.55 -15.66 7.52
N LEU A 285 5.28 -16.77 8.18
CA LEU A 285 4.55 -17.91 7.60
C LEU A 285 3.13 -17.50 7.19
N ALA A 286 2.40 -16.82 8.07
CA ALA A 286 1.06 -16.32 7.77
C ALA A 286 1.07 -15.35 6.58
N LYS A 287 2.03 -14.40 6.55
CA LYS A 287 2.20 -13.46 5.44
C LYS A 287 2.55 -14.18 4.12
N THR A 288 3.44 -15.16 4.18
CA THR A 288 3.87 -15.95 3.00
C THR A 288 2.73 -16.83 2.49
N ASN A 289 1.99 -17.49 3.39
CA ASN A 289 0.81 -18.28 3.05
C ASN A 289 -0.28 -17.41 2.44
N GLY A 290 -0.58 -16.23 2.99
CA GLY A 290 -1.54 -15.30 2.43
C GLY A 290 -1.19 -14.87 1.00
N LYS A 291 0.10 -14.59 0.74
CA LYS A 291 0.58 -14.30 -0.62
C LYS A 291 0.41 -15.51 -1.56
N LEU A 292 0.78 -16.71 -1.11
CA LEU A 292 0.63 -17.93 -1.90
C LEU A 292 -0.85 -18.28 -2.15
N GLU A 293 -1.73 -18.07 -1.18
CA GLU A 293 -3.17 -18.23 -1.36
C GLU A 293 -3.73 -17.26 -2.39
N THR A 294 -3.29 -16.01 -2.39
CA THR A 294 -3.65 -15.04 -3.41
C THR A 294 -3.27 -15.54 -4.80
N PHE A 295 -2.05 -16.06 -4.96
CA PHE A 295 -1.65 -16.68 -6.22
C PHE A 295 -2.45 -17.96 -6.53
N SER A 296 -2.77 -18.80 -5.56
CA SER A 296 -3.52 -20.05 -5.79
C SER A 296 -4.96 -19.81 -6.23
N LYS A 297 -5.60 -18.72 -5.78
CA LYS A 297 -6.92 -18.29 -6.25
C LYS A 297 -6.94 -18.00 -7.75
N TYR A 298 -5.83 -17.48 -8.29
CA TYR A 298 -5.72 -17.12 -9.70
C TYR A 298 -5.17 -18.25 -10.58
N HIS A 299 -4.36 -19.14 -10.02
CA HIS A 299 -3.59 -20.13 -10.78
C HIS A 299 -3.91 -21.58 -10.39
N GLY A 300 -5.09 -21.78 -9.78
CA GLY A 300 -5.62 -23.09 -9.50
C GLY A 300 -6.16 -23.82 -10.76
N SER A 301 -6.93 -24.87 -10.56
CA SER A 301 -7.61 -25.56 -11.66
C SER A 301 -8.56 -24.61 -12.41
N GLU A 302 -8.90 -24.94 -13.66
CA GLU A 302 -9.88 -24.21 -14.46
C GLU A 302 -11.20 -23.95 -13.72
N GLU A 303 -11.62 -24.88 -12.87
CA GLU A 303 -12.81 -24.75 -12.03
C GLU A 303 -12.65 -23.64 -10.98
N ILE A 304 -11.47 -23.52 -10.34
CA ILE A 304 -11.19 -22.48 -9.36
C ILE A 304 -11.19 -21.11 -10.01
N GLN A 305 -10.59 -21.00 -11.20
CA GLN A 305 -10.56 -19.76 -11.98
C GLN A 305 -11.95 -19.32 -12.42
N LYS A 306 -12.76 -20.24 -12.94
CA LYS A 306 -14.15 -19.98 -13.31
C LYS A 306 -15.01 -19.57 -12.10
N LYS A 307 -14.82 -20.24 -10.96
CA LYS A 307 -15.51 -19.89 -9.72
C LYS A 307 -15.16 -18.46 -9.28
N TYR A 308 -13.88 -18.11 -9.28
CA TYR A 308 -13.43 -16.77 -8.96
C TYR A 308 -14.06 -15.71 -9.87
N MET A 309 -14.08 -15.94 -11.20
CA MET A 309 -14.68 -15.02 -12.15
C MET A 309 -16.18 -14.87 -11.95
N SER A 310 -16.88 -15.98 -11.70
CA SER A 310 -18.31 -15.96 -11.37
C SER A 310 -18.60 -15.15 -10.11
N GLU A 311 -17.78 -15.29 -9.06
CA GLU A 311 -17.89 -14.50 -7.83
C GLU A 311 -17.68 -12.99 -8.11
N LYS A 312 -16.70 -12.65 -8.94
CA LYS A 312 -16.44 -11.24 -9.32
C LYS A 312 -17.55 -10.64 -10.17
N ILE A 313 -18.09 -11.37 -11.13
CA ILE A 313 -19.25 -10.92 -11.91
C ILE A 313 -20.46 -10.70 -11.00
N LYS A 314 -20.67 -11.57 -10.01
CA LYS A 314 -21.73 -11.43 -9.02
C LYS A 314 -21.55 -10.23 -8.08
N GLU A 315 -20.30 -9.92 -7.71
CA GLU A 315 -19.98 -8.68 -7.00
C GLU A 315 -20.33 -7.45 -7.85
N ILE A 316 -19.98 -7.46 -9.14
CA ILE A 316 -20.33 -6.38 -10.09
C ILE A 316 -21.84 -6.26 -10.22
N GLU A 317 -22.56 -7.38 -10.33
CA GLU A 317 -24.03 -7.39 -10.39
C GLU A 317 -24.65 -6.73 -9.16
N ASN A 318 -24.24 -7.14 -7.96
CA ASN A 318 -24.75 -6.59 -6.71
C ASN A 318 -24.47 -5.09 -6.60
N LYS A 319 -23.26 -4.65 -6.93
CA LYS A 319 -22.90 -3.23 -6.94
C LYS A 319 -23.69 -2.45 -8.00
N THR A 320 -23.85 -3.01 -9.18
CA THR A 320 -24.62 -2.39 -10.26
C THR A 320 -26.08 -2.21 -9.84
N LYS A 321 -26.70 -3.24 -9.25
CA LYS A 321 -28.06 -3.13 -8.69
C LYS A 321 -28.13 -2.06 -7.60
N TYR A 322 -27.17 -2.04 -6.69
CA TYR A 322 -27.16 -1.09 -5.59
C TYR A 322 -27.00 0.35 -6.07
N LEU A 323 -26.05 0.62 -6.97
CA LEU A 323 -25.68 1.96 -7.41
C LEU A 323 -26.60 2.49 -8.53
N LEU A 324 -26.93 1.65 -9.52
CA LEU A 324 -27.72 2.10 -10.67
C LEU A 324 -29.21 1.94 -10.45
N VAL A 325 -29.67 0.78 -9.96
CA VAL A 325 -31.11 0.52 -9.84
C VAL A 325 -31.68 1.15 -8.57
N ASN A 326 -31.03 0.98 -7.43
CA ASN A 326 -31.51 1.53 -6.15
C ASN A 326 -31.10 2.99 -5.94
N GLY A 327 -30.10 3.46 -6.67
CA GLY A 327 -29.64 4.86 -6.63
C GLY A 327 -29.06 5.32 -5.29
N LYS A 328 -28.72 4.38 -4.40
CA LYS A 328 -28.14 4.69 -3.08
C LYS A 328 -26.63 4.76 -3.16
N HIS A 329 -26.06 5.88 -2.78
CA HIS A 329 -24.61 6.08 -2.78
C HIS A 329 -24.11 6.42 -1.38
N GLU A 330 -22.99 5.80 -0.97
CA GLU A 330 -22.24 6.25 0.20
C GLU A 330 -21.64 7.63 -0.05
N ILE A 331 -21.48 8.44 0.99
CA ILE A 331 -20.98 9.82 0.91
C ILE A 331 -19.67 9.93 0.13
N GLN A 332 -18.74 8.97 0.31
CA GLN A 332 -17.45 8.96 -0.39
C GLN A 332 -17.60 8.80 -1.92
N ASN A 333 -18.46 7.91 -2.37
CA ASN A 333 -18.72 7.66 -3.78
C ASN A 333 -19.44 8.84 -4.41
N TYR A 334 -20.37 9.45 -3.68
CA TYR A 334 -21.05 10.66 -4.11
C TYR A 334 -20.10 11.83 -4.33
N THR A 335 -19.16 12.05 -3.41
CA THR A 335 -18.16 13.13 -3.56
C THR A 335 -17.32 12.94 -4.83
N LYS A 336 -16.96 11.71 -5.18
CA LYS A 336 -16.24 11.40 -6.43
C LYS A 336 -17.09 11.74 -7.66
N ILE A 337 -18.36 11.34 -7.65
CA ILE A 337 -19.30 11.62 -8.74
C ILE A 337 -19.55 13.14 -8.87
N LYS A 338 -19.76 13.83 -7.75
CA LYS A 338 -19.94 15.30 -7.71
C LYS A 338 -18.73 16.01 -8.33
N ASN A 339 -17.52 15.70 -7.87
CA ASN A 339 -16.29 16.30 -8.39
C ASN A 339 -16.10 16.02 -9.89
N TYR A 340 -16.49 14.83 -10.36
CA TYR A 340 -16.47 14.51 -11.79
C TYR A 340 -17.42 15.37 -12.59
N LEU A 341 -18.67 15.52 -12.13
CA LEU A 341 -19.71 16.31 -12.81
C LEU A 341 -19.38 17.81 -12.84
N GLU A 342 -18.86 18.35 -11.73
CA GLU A 342 -18.38 19.73 -11.64
C GLU A 342 -17.19 19.97 -12.58
N LYS A 343 -16.20 19.08 -12.59
CA LYS A 343 -15.04 19.17 -13.49
C LYS A 343 -15.45 19.14 -14.98
N LYS A 344 -16.48 18.40 -15.31
CA LYS A 344 -17.01 18.32 -16.67
C LYS A 344 -18.03 19.41 -16.99
N ARG A 345 -18.37 20.30 -16.02
CA ARG A 345 -19.39 21.36 -16.14
C ARG A 345 -20.78 20.82 -16.57
N ILE A 346 -21.10 19.60 -16.12
CA ILE A 346 -22.33 18.91 -16.50
C ILE A 346 -23.51 19.37 -15.65
N LEU A 347 -23.29 19.72 -14.38
CA LEU A 347 -24.30 20.23 -13.43
C LEU A 347 -23.74 21.42 -12.66
N SER A 348 -24.54 22.48 -12.50
CA SER A 348 -24.11 23.73 -11.85
C SER A 348 -24.32 23.76 -10.33
N SER A 349 -25.17 22.91 -9.77
CA SER A 349 -25.37 22.78 -8.33
C SER A 349 -26.09 21.47 -7.96
N ILE A 350 -25.61 20.79 -6.94
CA ILE A 350 -26.23 19.59 -6.37
C ILE A 350 -26.50 19.88 -4.90
N HIS A 351 -27.77 19.81 -4.47
CA HIS A 351 -28.13 20.01 -3.06
C HIS A 351 -27.88 18.74 -2.24
N GLU A 352 -27.17 18.90 -1.11
CA GLU A 352 -26.85 17.81 -0.17
C GLU A 352 -28.02 17.57 0.81
N HIS A 353 -28.41 16.30 0.99
CA HIS A 353 -29.22 15.82 2.11
C HIS A 353 -28.50 14.73 2.90
N GLU A 354 -28.70 14.72 4.21
CA GLU A 354 -27.82 14.36 5.29
C GLU A 354 -27.26 12.94 5.45
N THR A 355 -27.59 11.89 4.68
CA THR A 355 -26.92 10.58 4.92
C THR A 355 -26.92 9.61 3.72
N PHE A 356 -27.89 9.70 2.83
CA PHE A 356 -27.91 8.94 1.57
C PHE A 356 -28.40 9.84 0.45
N ILE A 357 -27.63 9.93 -0.62
CA ILE A 357 -28.00 10.79 -1.74
C ILE A 357 -28.57 9.90 -2.81
N TYR A 358 -29.82 10.15 -3.14
CA TYR A 358 -30.47 9.57 -4.31
C TYR A 358 -29.99 10.32 -5.54
N LEU A 359 -28.83 9.91 -6.07
CA LEU A 359 -28.19 10.57 -7.21
C LEU A 359 -29.17 10.77 -8.38
N TRP A 360 -29.96 9.75 -8.65
CA TRP A 360 -30.89 9.79 -9.78
C TRP A 360 -32.05 10.73 -9.53
N ASP A 361 -32.58 10.80 -8.35
CA ASP A 361 -33.63 11.75 -8.01
C ASP A 361 -33.13 13.19 -8.12
N THR A 362 -31.86 13.41 -7.75
CA THR A 362 -31.21 14.72 -7.90
C THR A 362 -30.97 15.07 -9.38
N VAL A 363 -30.44 14.12 -10.17
CA VAL A 363 -30.21 14.30 -11.61
C VAL A 363 -31.54 14.55 -12.33
N PHE A 364 -32.57 13.74 -12.09
CA PHE A 364 -33.87 13.91 -12.71
C PHE A 364 -34.60 15.17 -12.22
N SER A 365 -34.50 15.48 -10.91
CA SER A 365 -35.09 16.72 -10.38
C SER A 365 -34.46 17.95 -11.02
N ASN A 366 -33.17 18.00 -11.24
CA ASN A 366 -32.49 19.10 -11.92
C ASN A 366 -32.90 19.17 -13.40
N LEU A 367 -33.00 18.01 -14.05
CA LEU A 367 -33.50 17.92 -15.41
C LEU A 367 -34.95 18.41 -15.52
N PHE A 368 -35.81 18.01 -14.57
CA PHE A 368 -37.20 18.52 -14.52
C PHE A 368 -37.25 20.03 -14.25
N LYS A 369 -36.36 20.57 -13.40
CA LYS A 369 -36.27 22.04 -13.21
C LYS A 369 -35.81 22.74 -14.48
N GLU A 370 -34.85 22.20 -15.21
CA GLU A 370 -34.46 22.74 -16.53
C GLU A 370 -35.57 22.60 -17.55
N PHE A 371 -36.28 21.48 -17.58
CA PHE A 371 -37.50 21.33 -18.39
C PHE A 371 -38.54 22.35 -18.03
N PHE A 372 -38.78 22.55 -16.73
CA PHE A 372 -39.78 23.52 -16.27
C PHE A 372 -39.33 24.95 -16.57
N SER A 373 -38.05 25.27 -16.46
CA SER A 373 -37.47 26.55 -16.85
C SER A 373 -37.62 26.79 -18.35
N ILE A 374 -37.33 25.82 -19.20
CA ILE A 374 -37.53 25.90 -20.65
C ILE A 374 -39.03 26.02 -20.98
N TYR A 375 -39.86 25.25 -20.26
CA TYR A 375 -41.32 25.39 -20.38
C TYR A 375 -41.77 26.80 -20.00
N GLN A 376 -41.30 27.37 -18.88
CA GLN A 376 -41.58 28.74 -18.49
C GLN A 376 -41.05 29.74 -19.51
N GLU A 377 -39.83 29.61 -19.99
CA GLU A 377 -39.19 30.47 -20.97
C GLU A 377 -39.92 30.44 -22.33
N LEU A 378 -40.39 29.27 -22.76
CA LEU A 378 -41.07 29.08 -24.03
C LEU A 378 -42.59 29.38 -23.96
N PHE A 379 -43.22 29.17 -22.78
CA PHE A 379 -44.67 29.09 -22.63
C PHE A 379 -45.28 29.90 -21.48
N ALA A 380 -44.45 30.51 -20.59
CA ALA A 380 -44.97 31.32 -19.50
C ALA A 380 -45.45 32.70 -20.01
N ASP A 381 -46.64 33.05 -19.55
CA ASP A 381 -47.19 34.40 -19.59
C ASP A 381 -47.17 35.15 -20.93
N TYR A 382 -47.91 34.67 -21.94
CA TYR A 382 -48.16 35.40 -23.20
C TYR A 382 -46.98 36.22 -23.78
N SER A 383 -45.82 36.22 -23.09
CA SER A 383 -44.59 36.93 -23.46
C SER A 383 -43.49 36.03 -24.03
N GLY A 384 -43.69 34.70 -24.00
CA GLY A 384 -42.74 33.74 -24.56
C GLY A 384 -42.53 33.93 -26.07
N LYS A 385 -41.33 33.53 -26.55
CA LYS A 385 -40.92 33.70 -27.96
C LYS A 385 -42.01 33.29 -28.97
N TYR A 386 -42.72 32.19 -28.71
CA TYR A 386 -43.75 31.63 -29.62
C TYR A 386 -45.11 32.30 -29.51
N TYR A 387 -45.33 33.22 -28.55
CA TYR A 387 -46.57 33.95 -28.32
C TYR A 387 -46.45 35.44 -28.58
N SER A 388 -45.24 35.94 -28.87
CA SER A 388 -45.08 37.35 -29.20
C SER A 388 -45.79 37.67 -30.51
N ASP A 389 -46.52 38.77 -30.52
CA ASP A 389 -47.23 39.19 -31.72
C ASP A 389 -46.28 39.41 -32.89
N GLN A 390 -45.07 39.88 -32.59
CA GLN A 390 -44.01 40.09 -33.56
C GLN A 390 -43.55 38.79 -34.23
N TYR A 391 -43.33 37.73 -33.43
CA TYR A 391 -42.96 36.41 -33.96
C TYR A 391 -44.06 35.80 -34.82
N LEU A 392 -45.29 35.86 -34.35
CA LEU A 392 -46.47 35.37 -35.11
C LEU A 392 -46.70 36.15 -36.40
N GLU A 393 -46.47 37.46 -36.38
CA GLU A 393 -46.55 38.30 -37.60
C GLU A 393 -45.41 37.99 -38.57
N ASP A 394 -44.19 37.85 -38.11
CA ASP A 394 -42.99 37.51 -38.91
C ASP A 394 -43.14 36.16 -39.60
N ILE A 395 -43.56 35.13 -38.84
CA ILE A 395 -43.85 33.83 -39.41
C ILE A 395 -45.01 33.83 -40.35
N ASN A 396 -46.08 34.60 -40.06
CA ASN A 396 -47.21 34.73 -40.92
C ASN A 396 -46.86 35.48 -42.23
N LYS A 397 -46.00 36.50 -42.15
CA LYS A 397 -45.44 37.18 -43.32
C LYS A 397 -44.58 36.27 -44.19
N LYS A 398 -43.75 35.43 -43.58
CA LYS A 398 -42.90 34.51 -44.31
C LYS A 398 -43.60 33.30 -44.94
N ASN A 399 -44.82 32.98 -44.47
CA ASN A 399 -45.59 31.81 -44.95
C ASN A 399 -46.89 32.24 -45.68
N ARG A 400 -47.04 33.51 -46.13
CA ARG A 400 -48.16 33.95 -46.97
C ARG A 400 -48.13 33.23 -48.32
N THR A 401 -48.82 32.12 -48.38
CA THR A 401 -49.37 31.57 -49.60
C THR A 401 -50.83 32.00 -49.69
N GLU A 402 -51.36 32.08 -50.86
CA GLU A 402 -52.65 32.65 -51.31
C GLU A 402 -53.96 32.19 -50.58
N ASN A 403 -53.90 31.94 -49.28
CA ASN A 403 -55.06 31.46 -48.54
C ASN A 403 -55.83 32.58 -47.85
N ILE A 404 -57.11 32.42 -47.87
CA ILE A 404 -58.12 33.32 -47.32
C ILE A 404 -57.74 33.70 -45.87
N PRO A 405 -57.81 35.03 -45.51
CA PRO A 405 -57.34 35.53 -44.21
C PRO A 405 -58.09 35.02 -42.96
N VAL A 406 -59.10 34.19 -43.14
CA VAL A 406 -60.07 33.79 -42.10
C VAL A 406 -59.67 32.49 -41.41
N PHE A 407 -58.78 31.69 -41.98
CA PHE A 407 -58.39 30.39 -41.41
C PHE A 407 -56.96 30.37 -40.86
N ILE A 408 -56.78 29.83 -39.63
CA ILE A 408 -55.48 29.53 -39.06
C ILE A 408 -54.82 28.43 -39.92
N SER A 409 -53.74 28.76 -40.57
CA SER A 409 -53.00 27.76 -41.37
C SER A 409 -52.53 26.62 -40.50
N SER A 410 -53.03 25.42 -40.77
CA SER A 410 -52.56 24.20 -40.11
C SER A 410 -51.04 23.98 -40.28
N THR A 411 -50.48 24.48 -41.37
CA THR A 411 -49.07 24.46 -41.71
C THR A 411 -48.27 25.35 -40.77
N LEU A 412 -48.77 26.54 -40.42
CA LEU A 412 -48.13 27.45 -39.48
C LEU A 412 -48.10 26.87 -38.06
N PHE A 413 -49.26 26.34 -37.63
CA PHE A 413 -49.36 25.67 -36.34
C PHE A 413 -48.32 24.51 -36.21
N LYS A 414 -48.31 23.61 -37.21
CA LYS A 414 -47.37 22.50 -37.26
C LYS A 414 -45.90 22.96 -37.22
N LYS A 415 -45.57 24.04 -37.92
CA LYS A 415 -44.21 24.57 -37.95
C LYS A 415 -43.75 25.06 -36.57
N ILE A 416 -44.60 25.79 -35.85
CA ILE A 416 -44.32 26.30 -34.50
C ILE A 416 -44.16 25.13 -33.51
N VAL A 417 -45.11 24.18 -33.55
CA VAL A 417 -45.04 22.98 -32.71
C VAL A 417 -43.79 22.20 -32.98
N ASN A 418 -43.41 21.99 -34.23
CA ASN A 418 -42.21 21.26 -34.62
C ASN A 418 -40.94 21.96 -34.09
N GLU A 419 -40.84 23.29 -34.18
CA GLU A 419 -39.71 24.05 -33.66
C GLU A 419 -39.60 23.90 -32.13
N ALA A 420 -40.73 24.03 -31.41
CA ALA A 420 -40.79 23.88 -29.96
C ALA A 420 -40.39 22.45 -29.51
N LEU A 421 -40.98 21.43 -30.15
CA LEU A 421 -40.66 20.02 -29.85
C LEU A 421 -39.21 19.65 -30.20
N LEU A 422 -38.64 20.22 -31.27
CA LEU A 422 -37.25 20.00 -31.62
C LEU A 422 -36.29 20.58 -30.58
N ASN A 423 -36.57 21.77 -30.05
CA ASN A 423 -35.80 22.37 -28.97
C ASN A 423 -35.89 21.53 -27.68
N PHE A 424 -37.10 21.03 -27.39
CA PHE A 424 -37.30 20.12 -26.26
C PHE A 424 -36.52 18.83 -26.44
N LYS A 425 -36.54 18.21 -27.63
CA LYS A 425 -35.78 17.01 -27.95
C LYS A 425 -34.27 17.19 -27.70
N LYS A 426 -33.69 18.33 -28.09
CA LYS A 426 -32.26 18.61 -27.84
C LYS A 426 -31.91 18.54 -26.36
N LYS A 427 -32.78 19.05 -25.48
CA LYS A 427 -32.56 18.99 -24.03
C LYS A 427 -32.69 17.59 -23.47
N VAL A 428 -33.61 16.79 -24.02
CA VAL A 428 -33.70 15.36 -23.68
C VAL A 428 -32.45 14.61 -24.10
N ASP A 429 -31.93 14.87 -25.29
CA ASP A 429 -30.69 14.26 -25.79
C ASP A 429 -29.47 14.64 -24.91
N GLU A 430 -29.39 15.91 -24.45
CA GLU A 430 -28.39 16.35 -23.47
C GLU A 430 -28.51 15.56 -22.15
N CYS A 431 -29.73 15.34 -21.64
CA CYS A 431 -30.02 14.55 -20.46
C CYS A 431 -29.54 13.10 -20.61
N VAL A 432 -29.84 12.42 -21.68
CA VAL A 432 -29.41 11.07 -21.97
C VAL A 432 -27.88 10.99 -21.96
N ASN A 433 -27.21 11.98 -22.56
CA ASN A 433 -25.75 12.06 -22.55
C ASN A 433 -25.19 12.18 -21.12
N VAL A 434 -25.79 13.05 -20.30
CA VAL A 434 -25.38 13.19 -18.87
C VAL A 434 -25.54 11.88 -18.14
N CYS A 435 -26.67 11.18 -18.27
CA CYS A 435 -26.88 9.87 -17.65
C CYS A 435 -25.83 8.84 -18.11
N CYS A 436 -25.52 8.78 -19.40
CA CYS A 436 -24.49 7.89 -19.95
C CYS A 436 -23.10 8.21 -19.38
N HIS A 437 -22.75 9.49 -19.24
CA HIS A 437 -21.46 9.90 -18.64
C HIS A 437 -21.35 9.48 -17.17
N ILE A 438 -22.43 9.63 -16.39
CA ILE A 438 -22.46 9.21 -14.98
C ILE A 438 -22.32 7.69 -14.88
N ILE A 439 -23.03 6.94 -15.72
CA ILE A 439 -22.94 5.47 -15.75
C ILE A 439 -21.52 5.01 -16.11
N SER A 440 -20.92 5.61 -17.16
CA SER A 440 -19.52 5.32 -17.51
C SER A 440 -18.56 5.56 -16.34
N PHE A 441 -18.72 6.68 -15.64
CA PHE A 441 -17.89 7.01 -14.48
C PHE A 441 -18.09 6.00 -13.34
N ILE A 442 -19.35 5.64 -13.03
CA ILE A 442 -19.64 4.63 -11.99
C ILE A 442 -18.98 3.30 -12.33
N ILE A 443 -19.01 2.88 -13.58
CA ILE A 443 -18.38 1.64 -14.01
C ILE A 443 -16.87 1.74 -13.89
N GLU A 444 -16.25 2.79 -14.41
CA GLU A 444 -14.80 2.93 -14.51
C GLU A 444 -14.13 3.14 -13.16
N GLU A 445 -14.76 3.88 -12.25
CA GLU A 445 -14.15 4.32 -11.00
C GLU A 445 -14.67 3.58 -9.75
N ILE A 446 -15.85 3.00 -9.80
CA ILE A 446 -16.48 2.39 -8.62
C ILE A 446 -16.65 0.88 -8.75
N LEU A 447 -17.23 0.41 -9.87
CA LEU A 447 -17.48 -1.03 -10.04
C LEU A 447 -16.22 -1.85 -10.28
N ILE A 448 -15.22 -1.25 -10.95
CA ILE A 448 -14.00 -1.94 -11.37
C ILE A 448 -12.84 -1.72 -10.37
N MET A 449 -13.02 -0.82 -9.38
CA MET A 449 -11.98 -0.45 -8.43
C MET A 449 -11.48 -1.64 -7.59
N ASP A 450 -12.34 -2.60 -7.27
CA ASP A 450 -11.99 -3.77 -6.47
C ASP A 450 -11.41 -4.93 -7.30
N ILE A 451 -11.27 -4.76 -8.61
CA ILE A 451 -10.55 -5.72 -9.43
C ILE A 451 -9.06 -5.42 -9.25
N GLU A 452 -8.32 -6.41 -8.76
CA GLU A 452 -6.90 -6.28 -8.48
C GLU A 452 -6.12 -5.89 -9.74
N ASP A 453 -5.09 -5.06 -9.58
CA ASP A 453 -4.26 -4.57 -10.69
C ASP A 453 -3.61 -5.70 -11.51
N LYS A 454 -3.41 -6.87 -10.89
CA LYS A 454 -2.92 -8.08 -11.56
C LYS A 454 -3.85 -8.60 -12.65
N LEU A 455 -5.13 -8.31 -12.55
CA LEU A 455 -6.15 -8.64 -13.53
C LEU A 455 -6.46 -7.46 -14.47
N SER A 456 -5.47 -6.62 -14.75
CA SER A 456 -5.59 -5.47 -15.65
C SER A 456 -6.21 -5.82 -17.01
N PRO A 457 -5.88 -6.95 -17.68
CA PRO A 457 -6.55 -7.34 -18.92
C PRO A 457 -8.05 -7.58 -18.73
N LEU A 458 -8.45 -8.25 -17.65
CA LEU A 458 -9.85 -8.48 -17.31
C LEU A 458 -10.58 -7.15 -17.05
N LYS A 459 -9.93 -6.23 -16.33
CA LYS A 459 -10.44 -4.88 -16.08
C LYS A 459 -10.70 -4.12 -17.38
N MET A 460 -9.76 -4.19 -18.32
CA MET A 460 -9.88 -3.55 -19.63
C MET A 460 -11.03 -4.16 -20.46
N ASP A 461 -11.20 -5.45 -20.44
CA ASP A 461 -12.27 -6.11 -21.19
C ASP A 461 -13.64 -5.80 -20.58
N ILE A 462 -13.77 -5.78 -19.25
CA ILE A 462 -15.00 -5.33 -18.57
C ILE A 462 -15.35 -3.90 -18.98
N GLN A 463 -14.37 -2.98 -19.00
CA GLN A 463 -14.58 -1.61 -19.46
C GLN A 463 -15.05 -1.54 -20.91
N LYS A 464 -14.43 -2.33 -21.79
CA LYS A 464 -14.77 -2.39 -23.22
C LYS A 464 -16.19 -2.91 -23.43
N ILE A 465 -16.55 -4.01 -22.76
CA ILE A 465 -17.90 -4.59 -22.81
C ILE A 465 -18.92 -3.59 -22.29
N SER A 466 -18.65 -2.97 -21.14
CA SER A 466 -19.55 -1.99 -20.53
C SER A 466 -19.81 -0.78 -21.45
N ARG A 467 -18.77 -0.23 -22.07
CA ARG A 467 -18.90 0.89 -23.03
C ARG A 467 -19.71 0.49 -24.26
N ARG A 468 -19.53 -0.72 -24.77
CA ARG A 468 -20.30 -1.24 -25.90
C ARG A 468 -21.79 -1.36 -25.53
N VAL A 469 -22.10 -2.05 -24.44
CA VAL A 469 -23.49 -2.23 -23.99
C VAL A 469 -24.17 -0.89 -23.71
N LEU A 470 -23.43 0.07 -23.10
CA LEU A 470 -23.96 1.42 -22.87
C LEU A 470 -24.24 2.18 -24.16
N SER A 471 -23.37 2.05 -25.17
CA SER A 471 -23.59 2.70 -26.47
C SER A 471 -24.76 2.07 -27.25
N GLU A 472 -24.97 0.76 -27.13
CA GLU A 472 -26.13 0.07 -27.72
C GLU A 472 -27.44 0.56 -27.08
N LYS A 473 -27.48 0.65 -25.75
CA LYS A 473 -28.66 1.18 -25.02
C LYS A 473 -28.91 2.65 -25.33
N LYS A 474 -27.88 3.45 -25.45
CA LYS A 474 -28.01 4.85 -25.88
C LYS A 474 -28.67 4.96 -27.27
N LEU A 475 -28.19 4.17 -28.21
CA LEU A 475 -28.77 4.16 -29.58
C LEU A 475 -30.23 3.70 -29.59
N GLU A 476 -30.61 2.73 -28.75
CA GLU A 476 -31.98 2.28 -28.56
C GLU A 476 -32.87 3.42 -28.06
N ILE A 477 -32.41 4.17 -27.07
CA ILE A 477 -33.10 5.33 -26.51
C ILE A 477 -33.26 6.42 -27.58
N GLU A 478 -32.20 6.75 -28.30
CA GLU A 478 -32.24 7.77 -29.36
C GLU A 478 -33.25 7.42 -30.47
N LYS A 479 -33.35 6.16 -30.85
CA LYS A 479 -34.35 5.67 -31.80
C LYS A 479 -35.77 5.83 -31.25
N TYR A 480 -35.97 5.39 -29.99
CA TYR A 480 -37.28 5.51 -29.35
C TYR A 480 -37.72 6.99 -29.18
N LEU A 481 -36.81 7.83 -28.70
CA LEU A 481 -37.08 9.27 -28.57
C LEU A 481 -37.42 9.89 -29.93
N THR A 482 -36.69 9.54 -30.96
CA THR A 482 -36.99 10.03 -32.33
C THR A 482 -38.38 9.61 -32.77
N PHE A 483 -38.74 8.34 -32.56
CA PHE A 483 -40.11 7.86 -32.86
C PHE A 483 -41.17 8.60 -32.03
N LEU A 484 -40.92 8.77 -30.72
CA LEU A 484 -41.87 9.44 -29.82
C LEU A 484 -42.11 10.89 -30.22
N PHE A 485 -41.07 11.64 -30.53
CA PHE A 485 -41.19 13.01 -31.00
C PHE A 485 -41.84 13.11 -32.41
N GLN A 486 -41.54 12.17 -33.30
CA GLN A 486 -42.19 12.11 -34.61
C GLN A 486 -43.67 11.76 -34.50
N SER A 487 -44.05 10.89 -33.55
CA SER A 487 -45.46 10.55 -33.33
C SER A 487 -46.26 11.76 -32.88
N GLU A 488 -45.69 12.64 -32.05
CA GLU A 488 -46.35 13.89 -31.66
C GLU A 488 -46.54 14.87 -32.85
N HIS A 489 -45.70 14.79 -33.89
CA HIS A 489 -45.91 15.58 -35.11
C HIS A 489 -47.10 15.10 -35.96
N THR A 490 -47.44 13.82 -35.86
CA THR A 490 -48.51 13.22 -36.70
C THR A 490 -49.86 13.23 -36.03
N TYR A 491 -49.92 13.28 -34.69
CA TYR A 491 -51.18 13.30 -33.94
C TYR A 491 -51.70 14.73 -33.71
N PHE A 492 -52.31 15.27 -34.71
CA PHE A 492 -53.20 16.41 -34.57
C PHE A 492 -54.57 15.89 -34.12
N THR A 493 -54.78 15.74 -32.83
CA THR A 493 -56.06 15.22 -32.34
C THR A 493 -57.14 16.27 -32.38
N GLN A 494 -58.27 15.96 -33.04
CA GLN A 494 -59.48 16.74 -33.04
C GLN A 494 -59.96 17.12 -31.62
N ALA A 495 -59.63 16.30 -30.61
CA ALA A 495 -59.94 16.52 -29.19
C ALA A 495 -59.42 17.87 -28.66
N ILE A 496 -58.24 18.32 -29.08
CA ILE A 496 -57.66 19.59 -28.60
C ILE A 496 -58.36 20.78 -29.20
N VAL A 497 -58.82 20.64 -30.41
CA VAL A 497 -59.64 21.70 -31.09
C VAL A 497 -60.99 21.82 -30.40
N ILE A 498 -61.54 20.73 -29.88
CA ILE A 498 -62.82 20.69 -29.17
C ILE A 498 -62.67 21.24 -27.74
N ASP A 499 -61.63 20.82 -27.00
CA ASP A 499 -61.39 21.30 -25.65
C ASP A 499 -61.00 22.78 -25.55
N ALA A 500 -60.37 23.33 -26.58
CA ALA A 500 -60.02 24.75 -26.62
C ALA A 500 -61.26 25.64 -26.86
N GLY A 501 -62.48 25.10 -26.97
CA GLY A 501 -63.71 25.85 -27.21
C GLY A 501 -63.73 26.52 -28.55
N VAL A 502 -62.91 26.13 -29.51
CA VAL A 502 -62.75 26.72 -30.82
C VAL A 502 -63.96 26.40 -31.74
N VAL A 503 -64.50 25.18 -31.60
CA VAL A 503 -65.60 24.66 -32.39
C VAL A 503 -66.93 25.40 -32.11
N PRO A 504 -67.29 25.68 -30.83
CA PRO A 504 -68.51 26.45 -30.56
C PRO A 504 -68.45 27.89 -31.05
N GLN A 505 -67.24 28.46 -31.13
CA GLN A 505 -67.06 29.85 -31.59
C GLN A 505 -67.08 30.04 -33.14
N LEU A 506 -66.87 28.93 -33.86
CA LEU A 506 -66.92 28.92 -35.34
C LEU A 506 -68.31 28.65 -35.92
N GLN A 507 -69.23 28.07 -35.13
CA GLN A 507 -70.58 27.73 -35.61
C GLN A 507 -71.62 28.86 -35.67
N PRO A 508 -71.60 29.96 -34.89
CA PRO A 508 -72.71 30.91 -34.88
C PRO A 508 -72.84 31.83 -36.08
N ALA A 509 -71.79 31.92 -36.89
CA ALA A 509 -71.78 32.94 -37.95
C ALA A 509 -72.44 32.52 -39.29
N LEU A 510 -72.88 31.28 -39.46
CA LEU A 510 -73.38 30.74 -40.73
C LEU A 510 -74.84 30.36 -40.72
N VAL A 511 -75.59 30.39 -39.59
CA VAL A 511 -76.95 29.81 -39.55
C VAL A 511 -78.04 30.78 -39.16
N THR A 512 -77.75 31.94 -38.60
CA THR A 512 -78.85 32.92 -38.32
C THR A 512 -78.44 34.31 -38.73
N GLY A 513 -79.16 34.81 -39.70
CA GLY A 513 -79.11 36.22 -40.20
C GLY A 513 -79.66 37.24 -39.18
N GLN A 514 -79.30 37.16 -37.90
CA GLN A 514 -79.62 38.13 -36.88
C GLN A 514 -78.35 38.74 -36.27
N ASN A 515 -78.40 40.08 -36.18
CA ASN A 515 -77.35 40.98 -35.73
C ASN A 515 -76.52 40.44 -34.55
N ALA A 516 -75.33 39.98 -34.86
CA ALA A 516 -74.30 39.72 -33.82
C ALA A 516 -73.80 41.06 -33.28
N PRO A 517 -73.51 41.18 -31.96
CA PRO A 517 -72.96 42.43 -31.45
C PRO A 517 -71.59 42.66 -32.11
N GLN A 518 -71.44 43.88 -32.67
CA GLN A 518 -70.20 44.38 -33.26
C GLN A 518 -69.13 44.42 -32.15
N SER A 519 -68.38 43.34 -32.00
CA SER A 519 -67.12 43.42 -31.27
C SER A 519 -66.12 44.15 -32.16
N THR A 520 -65.64 45.27 -31.69
CA THR A 520 -64.68 46.16 -32.36
C THR A 520 -63.32 45.54 -32.55
N GLU A 521 -63.18 44.25 -32.34
CA GLU A 521 -61.90 43.50 -32.42
C GLU A 521 -61.61 43.10 -33.87
N ASN A 522 -60.45 43.51 -34.39
CA ASN A 522 -60.02 43.18 -35.74
C ASN A 522 -59.89 41.65 -35.87
N LEU A 523 -60.45 41.09 -36.98
CA LEU A 523 -60.45 39.63 -37.24
C LEU A 523 -59.05 39.01 -37.11
N GLN A 524 -57.99 39.75 -37.45
CA GLN A 524 -56.57 39.32 -37.30
C GLN A 524 -56.15 39.14 -35.82
N THR A 525 -56.60 40.05 -34.94
CA THR A 525 -56.31 40.00 -33.51
C THR A 525 -57.01 38.81 -32.84
N ARG A 526 -58.28 38.55 -33.25
CA ARG A 526 -59.04 37.38 -32.77
C ARG A 526 -58.41 36.05 -33.20
N ASN A 527 -58.04 35.93 -34.48
CA ASN A 527 -57.37 34.71 -34.99
C ASN A 527 -55.99 34.47 -34.34
N GLY A 528 -55.24 35.54 -34.06
CA GLY A 528 -53.98 35.47 -33.31
C GLY A 528 -54.17 34.94 -31.90
N ARG A 529 -55.24 35.38 -31.19
CA ARG A 529 -55.54 34.90 -29.81
C ARG A 529 -55.95 33.43 -29.84
N ILE A 530 -56.81 33.02 -30.74
CA ILE A 530 -57.21 31.61 -30.89
C ILE A 530 -56.01 30.73 -31.21
N LEU A 531 -55.12 31.16 -32.10
CA LEU A 531 -53.87 30.41 -32.38
C LEU A 531 -52.99 30.27 -31.15
N LYS A 532 -52.83 31.33 -30.37
CA LYS A 532 -52.08 31.30 -29.12
C LYS A 532 -52.65 30.29 -28.11
N ASP A 533 -53.98 30.30 -27.91
CA ASP A 533 -54.63 29.38 -26.97
C ASP A 533 -54.56 27.93 -27.44
N CYS A 534 -54.72 27.66 -28.71
CA CYS A 534 -54.52 26.32 -29.28
C CYS A 534 -53.11 25.84 -29.16
N LEU A 535 -52.12 26.67 -29.44
CA LEU A 535 -50.70 26.33 -29.27
C LEU A 535 -50.38 26.04 -27.81
N LYS A 536 -50.84 26.90 -26.89
CA LYS A 536 -50.63 26.73 -25.46
C LYS A 536 -51.19 25.39 -24.97
N ASN A 537 -52.45 25.10 -25.24
CA ASN A 537 -53.09 23.86 -24.79
C ASN A 537 -52.44 22.63 -25.40
N TYR A 538 -52.07 22.66 -26.67
CA TYR A 538 -51.41 21.54 -27.32
C TYR A 538 -50.03 21.28 -26.70
N LEU A 539 -49.21 22.32 -26.59
CA LEU A 539 -47.84 22.19 -26.09
C LEU A 539 -47.82 21.79 -24.61
N ILE A 540 -48.74 22.30 -23.77
CA ILE A 540 -48.87 21.86 -22.37
C ILE A 540 -49.16 20.36 -22.30
N ASN A 541 -50.12 19.89 -23.10
CA ASN A 541 -50.50 18.48 -23.09
C ASN A 541 -49.37 17.58 -23.65
N ALA A 542 -48.73 18.01 -24.74
CA ALA A 542 -47.60 17.29 -25.32
C ALA A 542 -46.40 17.20 -24.34
N VAL A 543 -46.02 18.31 -23.71
CA VAL A 543 -44.92 18.35 -22.75
C VAL A 543 -45.23 17.54 -21.49
N ARG A 544 -46.49 17.59 -20.98
CA ARG A 544 -46.91 16.78 -19.84
C ARG A 544 -46.80 15.28 -20.16
N LYS A 545 -47.34 14.86 -21.29
CA LYS A 545 -47.27 13.47 -21.76
C LYS A 545 -45.82 13.00 -21.94
N LEU A 546 -45.00 13.80 -22.63
CA LEU A 546 -43.60 13.50 -22.85
C LEU A 546 -42.81 13.52 -21.53
N GLY A 547 -43.13 14.45 -20.61
CA GLY A 547 -42.52 14.59 -19.30
C GLY A 547 -42.72 13.37 -18.39
N ASP A 548 -43.83 12.64 -18.52
CA ASP A 548 -44.08 11.41 -17.77
C ASP A 548 -43.41 10.18 -18.41
N VAL A 549 -43.46 10.10 -19.75
CA VAL A 549 -42.97 8.92 -20.50
C VAL A 549 -41.45 8.89 -20.61
N ILE A 550 -40.81 10.02 -20.93
CA ILE A 550 -39.38 10.07 -21.23
C ILE A 550 -38.51 9.68 -20.03
N PRO A 551 -38.67 10.25 -18.80
CA PRO A 551 -37.87 9.86 -17.65
C PRO A 551 -38.06 8.40 -17.26
N SER A 552 -39.28 7.90 -17.33
CA SER A 552 -39.58 6.49 -17.03
C SER A 552 -38.87 5.56 -18.02
N PHE A 553 -38.85 5.90 -19.29
CA PHE A 553 -38.17 5.13 -20.33
C PHE A 553 -36.65 5.20 -20.17
N ILE A 554 -36.07 6.37 -19.90
CA ILE A 554 -34.63 6.51 -19.62
C ILE A 554 -34.24 5.66 -18.41
N LYS A 555 -35.03 5.72 -17.32
CA LYS A 555 -34.82 4.93 -16.12
C LYS A 555 -34.85 3.43 -16.43
N GLN A 556 -35.85 2.98 -17.17
CA GLN A 556 -35.96 1.56 -17.54
C GLN A 556 -34.74 1.12 -18.37
N SER A 557 -34.43 1.85 -19.44
CA SER A 557 -33.40 1.43 -20.42
C SER A 557 -31.99 1.56 -19.90
N LEU A 558 -31.61 2.69 -19.24
CA LEU A 558 -30.23 2.95 -18.82
C LEU A 558 -29.89 2.35 -17.46
N PHE A 559 -30.86 2.09 -16.58
CA PHE A 559 -30.53 1.57 -15.25
C PHE A 559 -30.93 0.12 -15.08
N ILE A 560 -32.14 -0.25 -15.49
CA ILE A 560 -32.64 -1.62 -15.29
C ILE A 560 -32.15 -2.52 -16.43
N ASP A 561 -32.45 -2.18 -17.67
CA ASP A 561 -32.14 -3.04 -18.81
C ASP A 561 -30.65 -3.04 -19.14
N PHE A 562 -29.96 -1.90 -18.99
CA PHE A 562 -28.50 -1.83 -19.10
C PHE A 562 -27.82 -2.75 -18.06
N SER A 563 -28.26 -2.69 -16.80
CA SER A 563 -27.71 -3.54 -15.73
C SER A 563 -27.81 -5.04 -16.08
N LYS A 564 -28.97 -5.47 -16.58
CA LYS A 564 -29.18 -6.86 -17.02
C LYS A 564 -28.31 -7.23 -18.21
N SER A 565 -28.33 -6.40 -19.26
CA SER A 565 -27.55 -6.63 -20.48
C SER A 565 -26.04 -6.62 -20.22
N LEU A 566 -25.58 -5.80 -19.28
CA LEU A 566 -24.18 -5.79 -18.86
C LEU A 566 -23.77 -7.14 -18.24
N ILE A 567 -24.56 -7.66 -17.30
CA ILE A 567 -24.24 -8.94 -16.63
C ILE A 567 -24.29 -10.10 -17.63
N GLU A 568 -25.32 -10.18 -18.47
CA GLU A 568 -25.41 -11.18 -19.54
C GLU A 568 -24.21 -11.15 -20.48
N ALA A 569 -23.75 -9.94 -20.87
CA ALA A 569 -22.58 -9.77 -21.72
C ALA A 569 -21.29 -10.20 -20.99
N LEU A 570 -21.12 -9.84 -19.71
CA LEU A 570 -19.96 -10.26 -18.91
C LEU A 570 -19.92 -11.77 -18.72
N GLU A 571 -21.04 -12.41 -18.43
CA GLU A 571 -21.12 -13.88 -18.33
C GLU A 571 -20.77 -14.54 -19.67
N THR A 572 -21.34 -14.07 -20.77
CA THR A 572 -21.15 -14.66 -22.09
C THR A 572 -19.73 -14.47 -22.61
N GLU A 573 -19.17 -13.28 -22.50
CA GLU A 573 -17.91 -12.93 -23.15
C GLU A 573 -16.69 -13.17 -22.24
N ILE A 574 -16.86 -13.14 -20.93
CA ILE A 574 -15.76 -13.36 -19.99
C ILE A 574 -15.81 -14.78 -19.43
N LEU A 575 -16.94 -15.21 -18.83
CA LEU A 575 -17.02 -16.49 -18.13
C LEU A 575 -17.03 -17.70 -19.06
N TYR A 576 -17.80 -17.62 -20.16
CA TYR A 576 -17.98 -18.75 -21.10
C TYR A 576 -17.07 -18.67 -22.33
N SER A 577 -16.22 -17.63 -22.46
CA SER A 577 -15.29 -17.53 -23.59
C SER A 577 -14.06 -18.42 -23.39
N LYS A 578 -13.44 -18.85 -24.49
CA LYS A 578 -12.14 -19.54 -24.45
C LYS A 578 -11.01 -18.65 -23.93
N MET A 579 -11.20 -17.34 -23.87
CA MET A 579 -10.23 -16.38 -23.34
C MET A 579 -10.22 -16.31 -21.81
N SER A 580 -11.19 -16.91 -21.12
CA SER A 580 -11.28 -16.87 -19.65
C SER A 580 -10.00 -17.33 -18.95
N LEU A 581 -9.29 -18.28 -19.51
CA LEU A 581 -8.04 -18.81 -18.97
C LEU A 581 -6.83 -17.90 -19.20
N SER A 582 -6.87 -17.03 -20.22
CA SER A 582 -5.76 -16.12 -20.53
C SER A 582 -5.56 -15.02 -19.49
N TYR A 583 -6.61 -14.64 -18.76
CA TYR A 583 -6.53 -13.65 -17.68
C TYR A 583 -5.68 -14.13 -16.49
N PHE A 584 -5.49 -15.43 -16.36
CA PHE A 584 -4.77 -16.07 -15.27
C PHE A 584 -3.40 -16.63 -15.69
N SER A 585 -2.92 -16.27 -16.88
CA SER A 585 -1.58 -16.68 -17.31
C SER A 585 -0.52 -15.98 -16.48
N LEU A 586 0.33 -16.77 -15.82
CA LEU A 586 1.48 -16.28 -15.06
C LEU A 586 2.50 -15.65 -15.98
N THR A 587 2.91 -14.44 -15.67
CA THR A 587 4.13 -13.86 -16.22
C THR A 587 5.36 -14.64 -15.72
N ASP A 588 6.47 -14.58 -16.43
CA ASP A 588 7.69 -15.27 -16.00
C ASP A 588 8.22 -14.70 -14.68
N GLN A 589 7.98 -13.42 -14.40
CA GLN A 589 8.30 -12.80 -13.10
C GLN A 589 7.46 -13.37 -11.96
N GLU A 590 6.17 -13.60 -12.18
CA GLU A 590 5.28 -14.20 -11.16
C GLU A 590 5.63 -15.66 -10.89
N LYS A 591 6.01 -16.44 -11.91
CA LYS A 591 6.50 -17.83 -11.74
C LYS A 591 7.73 -17.86 -10.83
N VAL A 592 8.67 -16.95 -11.04
CA VAL A 592 9.89 -16.82 -10.22
C VAL A 592 9.53 -16.41 -8.78
N GLU A 593 8.61 -15.47 -8.59
CA GLU A 593 8.18 -15.03 -7.26
C GLU A 593 7.42 -16.12 -6.49
N ILE A 594 6.53 -16.86 -7.16
CA ILE A 594 5.85 -18.01 -6.54
C ILE A 594 6.85 -19.08 -6.08
N GLU A 595 7.82 -19.40 -6.91
CA GLU A 595 8.84 -20.37 -6.55
C GLU A 595 9.69 -19.88 -5.37
N ARG A 596 10.04 -18.60 -5.37
CA ARG A 596 10.72 -17.96 -4.24
C ARG A 596 9.89 -18.01 -2.96
N LEU A 597 8.59 -17.73 -3.03
CA LEU A 597 7.68 -17.80 -1.87
C LEU A 597 7.53 -19.24 -1.35
N ARG A 598 7.46 -20.24 -2.24
CA ARG A 598 7.43 -21.66 -1.86
C ARG A 598 8.70 -22.07 -1.13
N GLN A 599 9.86 -21.69 -1.66
CA GLN A 599 11.14 -21.95 -1.00
C GLN A 599 11.24 -21.25 0.36
N THR A 600 10.78 -20.00 0.43
CA THR A 600 10.73 -19.25 1.69
C THR A 600 9.82 -19.94 2.70
N LYS A 601 8.64 -20.41 2.30
CA LYS A 601 7.72 -21.16 3.15
C LYS A 601 8.36 -22.43 3.70
N LEU A 602 8.93 -23.27 2.85
CA LEU A 602 9.61 -24.50 3.27
C LEU A 602 10.72 -24.23 4.29
N MET A 603 11.52 -23.18 4.06
CA MET A 603 12.57 -22.81 4.99
C MET A 603 12.01 -22.32 6.34
N LEU A 604 10.93 -21.53 6.32
CA LEU A 604 10.28 -21.05 7.56
C LEU A 604 9.63 -22.19 8.34
N GLU A 605 9.03 -23.17 7.66
CA GLU A 605 8.48 -24.38 8.29
C GLU A 605 9.59 -25.23 8.94
N GLU A 606 10.74 -25.38 8.26
CA GLU A 606 11.91 -26.06 8.85
C GLU A 606 12.44 -25.31 10.08
N TYR A 607 12.45 -23.96 10.04
CA TYR A 607 12.83 -23.13 11.19
C TYR A 607 11.85 -23.27 12.34
N SER A 608 10.56 -23.22 12.08
CA SER A 608 9.51 -23.40 13.09
C SER A 608 9.63 -24.76 13.78
N SER A 609 9.85 -25.83 13.02
CA SER A 609 10.09 -27.16 13.56
C SER A 609 11.30 -27.18 14.50
N LYS A 610 12.45 -26.63 14.05
CA LYS A 610 13.67 -26.59 14.88
C LYS A 610 13.53 -25.73 16.13
N LEU A 611 12.76 -24.63 16.06
CA LEU A 611 12.48 -23.80 17.24
C LEU A 611 11.58 -24.53 18.25
N ASN A 612 10.71 -25.42 17.77
CA ASN A 612 9.85 -26.23 18.64
C ASN A 612 10.61 -27.38 19.31
N ASP A 613 11.55 -28.00 18.59
CA ASP A 613 12.41 -29.08 19.13
C ASP A 613 13.36 -28.59 20.22
N TYR A 614 13.64 -27.30 20.35
CA TYR A 614 14.53 -26.73 21.38
C TYR A 614 13.89 -26.69 22.77
N HIS A 615 12.68 -27.17 22.96
CA HIS A 615 11.99 -27.27 24.26
C HIS A 615 11.76 -28.71 24.74
N CYS A 616 12.25 -29.70 24.01
CA CYS A 616 12.38 -31.08 24.46
C CYS A 616 13.81 -31.39 24.83
#